data_94576ba0732c36fcead52209bdfd195b
#
_entry.id   94576ba0732c36fcead52209bdfd195b
#
_cell.length_a   1.000
_cell.length_b   1.000
_cell.length_c   1.000
_cell.angle_alpha   90.00
_cell.angle_beta   90.00
_cell.angle_gamma   90.00
#
_symmetry.space_group_name_H-M   'P 1'
#
loop_
_entity.id
_entity.type
_entity.pdbx_description
1 polymer ?
#
loop_
_entity_poly.entity_id
_entity_poly.type
_entity_poly.pdbx_seq_one_letter_code
_entity_poly.pdbx_strand_id
1 'polypeptide(L)'
;DDHDPAGLNIFDLALRKTVVTGGPYTYGQDIDFKITVFNQGNLTAKNISVVDYVPAGYQFIAGGVNAGWTYSAGNRQATRTIAGPLTPGQSIDVTIRLRLIANASSSDAYTNFAEIKSAQDSLGVSGNDFDSDPDDDPTNDDGGEPGGPTDDEVTKAPPVDEDDHDPAIISIFDLALIKKLVTPATGPYT
;
A
#
# COMPACT_ATOMS: atom_id res chain seq x y z
N ASP A 1 28.67 7.31 -41.59
CA ASP A 1 27.74 8.25 -40.92
C ASP A 1 26.30 7.98 -41.33
N ASP A 2 25.94 6.71 -41.45
CA ASP A 2 24.58 6.28 -41.82
C ASP A 2 23.81 5.69 -40.60
N HIS A 3 24.28 5.96 -39.37
CA HIS A 3 23.66 5.48 -38.14
C HIS A 3 23.35 6.66 -37.20
N ASP A 4 22.04 6.95 -37.05
CA ASP A 4 21.53 7.96 -36.12
C ASP A 4 20.56 7.31 -35.13
N PRO A 5 20.96 7.13 -33.87
CA PRO A 5 20.08 6.54 -32.85
C PRO A 5 19.04 7.56 -32.37
N ALA A 6 17.77 7.15 -32.34
CA ALA A 6 16.71 7.87 -31.67
C ALA A 6 16.41 7.21 -30.30
N GLY A 7 16.39 7.99 -29.24
CA GLY A 7 15.99 7.55 -27.89
C GLY A 7 14.60 8.08 -27.52
N LEU A 8 13.80 7.24 -26.88
CA LEU A 8 12.53 7.65 -26.26
C LEU A 8 12.77 7.83 -24.76
N ASN A 9 12.33 8.94 -24.19
CA ASN A 9 12.28 9.13 -22.75
C ASN A 9 11.03 8.45 -22.19
N ILE A 10 11.23 7.51 -21.29
CA ILE A 10 10.16 6.77 -20.61
C ILE A 10 10.29 7.08 -19.12
N PHE A 11 9.21 7.63 -18.54
CA PHE A 11 9.03 7.77 -17.12
C PHE A 11 8.09 6.63 -16.68
N ASP A 12 8.53 5.80 -15.77
CA ASP A 12 7.85 4.55 -15.43
C ASP A 12 8.31 4.13 -14.03
N LEU A 13 7.38 4.15 -13.08
CA LEU A 13 7.60 3.84 -11.68
C LEU A 13 6.57 2.80 -11.23
N ALA A 14 7.05 1.74 -10.61
CA ALA A 14 6.21 0.71 -10.01
C ALA A 14 6.32 0.71 -8.49
N LEU A 15 5.31 0.17 -7.81
CA LEU A 15 5.25 0.04 -6.36
C LEU A 15 4.93 -1.40 -5.96
N ARG A 16 5.56 -1.88 -4.90
CA ARG A 16 5.19 -3.13 -4.25
C ARG A 16 5.13 -2.95 -2.74
N LYS A 17 4.07 -3.47 -2.11
CA LYS A 17 3.83 -3.40 -0.68
C LYS A 17 3.78 -4.79 -0.06
N THR A 18 4.54 -4.99 1.01
CA THR A 18 4.63 -6.27 1.71
C THR A 18 4.50 -6.11 3.21
N VAL A 19 3.93 -7.11 3.90
CA VAL A 19 3.93 -7.18 5.36
C VAL A 19 5.29 -7.65 5.85
N VAL A 20 5.95 -6.85 6.70
CA VAL A 20 7.25 -7.20 7.32
C VAL A 20 7.07 -7.92 8.65
N THR A 21 6.08 -7.51 9.43
CA THR A 21 5.82 -8.11 10.75
C THR A 21 5.26 -9.51 10.60
N GLY A 22 5.95 -10.51 11.16
CA GLY A 22 5.49 -11.91 11.16
C GLY A 22 4.29 -12.14 12.08
N GLY A 23 3.38 -13.05 11.65
CA GLY A 23 2.26 -13.53 12.50
C GLY A 23 2.71 -14.55 13.56
N PRO A 24 1.79 -15.01 14.46
CA PRO A 24 0.37 -14.64 14.47
C PRO A 24 0.11 -13.22 14.96
N TYR A 25 -0.97 -12.61 14.47
CA TYR A 25 -1.31 -11.22 14.74
C TYR A 25 -2.34 -11.10 15.87
N THR A 26 -2.18 -10.04 16.70
CA THR A 26 -3.09 -9.74 17.82
C THR A 26 -3.46 -8.26 17.83
N TYR A 27 -4.67 -7.92 18.25
CA TYR A 27 -5.08 -6.54 18.39
C TYR A 27 -4.18 -5.77 19.37
N GLY A 28 -3.86 -4.53 18.99
CA GLY A 28 -2.90 -3.69 19.71
C GLY A 28 -1.44 -3.86 19.27
N GLN A 29 -1.14 -4.85 18.42
CA GLN A 29 0.18 -5.03 17.84
C GLN A 29 0.46 -3.99 16.76
N ASP A 30 1.73 -3.54 16.69
CA ASP A 30 2.21 -2.69 15.61
C ASP A 30 2.64 -3.58 14.44
N ILE A 31 2.15 -3.26 13.25
CA ILE A 31 2.43 -3.97 11.99
C ILE A 31 3.24 -3.05 11.10
N ASP A 32 4.40 -3.51 10.65
CA ASP A 32 5.23 -2.83 9.68
C ASP A 32 4.91 -3.33 8.28
N PHE A 33 4.61 -2.39 7.40
CA PHE A 33 4.50 -2.60 5.97
C PHE A 33 5.70 -1.95 5.29
N LYS A 34 6.30 -2.67 4.35
CA LYS A 34 7.34 -2.15 3.48
C LYS A 34 6.75 -1.84 2.12
N ILE A 35 7.01 -0.65 1.64
CA ILE A 35 6.68 -0.19 0.30
C ILE A 35 7.99 -0.02 -0.44
N THR A 36 8.15 -0.74 -1.56
CA THR A 36 9.31 -0.64 -2.44
C THR A 36 8.88 0.06 -3.72
N VAL A 37 9.50 1.20 -4.02
CA VAL A 37 9.30 1.92 -5.28
C VAL A 37 10.42 1.56 -6.23
N PHE A 38 10.07 1.20 -7.46
CA PHE A 38 11.00 0.83 -8.53
C PHE A 38 11.00 1.92 -9.61
N ASN A 39 12.13 2.16 -10.25
CA ASN A 39 12.21 2.96 -11.46
C ASN A 39 12.48 2.02 -12.65
N GLN A 40 11.47 1.74 -13.43
CA GLN A 40 11.49 0.87 -14.59
C GLN A 40 11.79 1.64 -15.89
N GLY A 41 11.60 2.95 -15.86
CA GLY A 41 11.88 3.83 -16.97
C GLY A 41 13.36 4.09 -17.22
N ASN A 42 13.63 5.03 -18.11
CA ASN A 42 15.00 5.47 -18.44
C ASN A 42 15.31 6.91 -17.97
N LEU A 43 14.38 7.55 -17.27
CA LEU A 43 14.57 8.85 -16.64
C LEU A 43 14.80 8.70 -15.14
N THR A 44 15.63 9.56 -14.56
CA THR A 44 15.79 9.62 -13.10
C THR A 44 14.58 10.30 -12.47
N ALA A 45 13.97 9.63 -11.47
CA ALA A 45 12.85 10.16 -10.69
C ALA A 45 13.31 10.85 -9.42
N LYS A 46 12.57 11.87 -8.99
CA LYS A 46 12.72 12.57 -7.70
C LYS A 46 11.37 13.07 -7.20
N ASN A 47 11.33 13.51 -5.93
CA ASN A 47 10.12 14.02 -5.28
C ASN A 47 8.94 13.05 -5.45
N ILE A 48 9.20 11.74 -5.34
CA ILE A 48 8.19 10.70 -5.48
C ILE A 48 7.29 10.76 -4.24
N SER A 49 6.01 11.01 -4.45
CA SER A 49 5.01 11.06 -3.39
C SER A 49 4.25 9.74 -3.36
N VAL A 50 4.37 9.02 -2.25
CA VAL A 50 3.65 7.78 -2.00
C VAL A 50 2.51 8.06 -1.03
N VAL A 51 1.31 7.53 -1.32
CA VAL A 51 0.16 7.52 -0.42
C VAL A 51 -0.10 6.10 0.09
N ASP A 52 -0.48 5.98 1.35
CA ASP A 52 -0.93 4.76 2.02
C ASP A 52 -2.35 4.97 2.52
N TYR A 53 -3.27 4.11 2.10
CA TYR A 53 -4.70 4.17 2.44
C TYR A 53 -4.98 3.36 3.70
N VAL A 54 -4.83 4.00 4.87
CA VAL A 54 -4.91 3.34 6.18
C VAL A 54 -6.32 2.75 6.41
N PRO A 55 -6.51 1.43 6.34
CA PRO A 55 -7.84 0.82 6.42
C PRO A 55 -8.42 0.86 7.84
N ALA A 56 -9.70 0.57 7.95
CA ALA A 56 -10.46 0.70 9.20
C ALA A 56 -9.95 -0.20 10.34
N GLY A 57 -9.30 -1.31 10.02
CA GLY A 57 -8.68 -2.24 10.96
C GLY A 57 -7.35 -1.77 11.54
N TYR A 58 -6.89 -0.57 11.16
CA TYR A 58 -5.63 -0.02 11.63
C TYR A 58 -5.76 1.40 12.14
N GLN A 59 -4.82 1.79 12.97
CA GLN A 59 -4.60 3.14 13.47
C GLN A 59 -3.19 3.61 13.07
N PHE A 60 -3.10 4.78 12.46
CA PHE A 60 -1.80 5.43 12.21
C PHE A 60 -1.18 5.90 13.53
N ILE A 61 0.15 5.68 13.67
CA ILE A 61 0.92 6.10 14.85
C ILE A 61 1.96 7.12 14.41
N ALA A 62 1.84 8.35 14.88
CA ALA A 62 2.77 9.42 14.53
C ALA A 62 4.15 9.22 15.19
N GLY A 63 5.19 9.64 14.48
CA GLY A 63 6.58 9.59 14.96
C GLY A 63 7.26 8.22 14.82
N GLY A 64 8.45 8.05 15.38
CA GLY A 64 9.24 6.83 15.26
C GLY A 64 9.48 6.43 13.80
N VAL A 65 9.10 5.21 13.42
CA VAL A 65 9.19 4.70 12.03
C VAL A 65 8.44 5.60 11.04
N ASN A 66 7.34 6.22 11.51
CA ASN A 66 6.50 7.08 10.69
C ASN A 66 6.91 8.56 10.67
N ALA A 67 8.10 8.92 11.16
CA ALA A 67 8.52 10.33 11.25
C ALA A 67 8.52 11.08 9.90
N GLY A 68 8.62 10.36 8.78
CA GLY A 68 8.57 10.95 7.43
C GLY A 68 7.17 10.95 6.79
N TRP A 69 6.16 10.45 7.49
CA TRP A 69 4.79 10.37 6.99
C TRP A 69 3.93 11.50 7.54
N THR A 70 3.07 12.06 6.71
CA THR A 70 2.01 13.00 7.08
C THR A 70 0.67 12.30 6.96
N TYR A 71 -0.10 12.26 8.06
CA TYR A 71 -1.40 11.57 8.10
C TYR A 71 -2.57 12.54 8.11
N SER A 72 -3.52 12.33 7.22
CA SER A 72 -4.82 13.00 7.17
C SER A 72 -5.91 12.08 7.71
N ALA A 73 -6.45 12.40 8.89
CA ALA A 73 -7.47 11.57 9.53
C ALA A 73 -8.83 11.61 8.81
N GLY A 74 -9.11 12.68 8.06
CA GLY A 74 -10.39 12.87 7.36
C GLY A 74 -10.61 11.89 6.21
N ASN A 75 -9.57 11.61 5.45
CA ASN A 75 -9.58 10.66 4.34
C ASN A 75 -8.78 9.39 4.64
N ARG A 76 -8.19 9.28 5.84
CA ARG A 76 -7.38 8.15 6.31
C ARG A 76 -6.17 7.84 5.41
N GLN A 77 -5.58 8.87 4.81
CA GLN A 77 -4.40 8.76 3.96
C GLN A 77 -3.14 9.18 4.71
N ALA A 78 -2.07 8.43 4.58
CA ALA A 78 -0.74 8.80 5.00
C ALA A 78 0.14 9.03 3.77
N THR A 79 0.78 10.19 3.66
CA THR A 79 1.61 10.56 2.51
C THR A 79 3.06 10.73 2.93
N ARG A 80 3.98 10.25 2.11
CA ARG A 80 5.42 10.41 2.27
C ARG A 80 6.08 10.80 0.94
N THR A 81 6.96 11.80 0.99
CA THR A 81 7.79 12.18 -0.16
C THR A 81 9.17 11.56 -0.06
N ILE A 82 9.58 10.87 -1.10
CA ILE A 82 10.93 10.34 -1.31
C ILE A 82 11.66 11.36 -2.18
N ALA A 83 12.67 12.04 -1.62
CA ALA A 83 13.37 13.11 -2.33
C ALA A 83 14.09 12.62 -3.59
N GLY A 84 14.59 11.40 -3.58
CA GLY A 84 15.42 10.85 -4.65
C GLY A 84 16.87 11.34 -4.58
N PRO A 85 17.68 11.24 -5.65
CA PRO A 85 17.30 10.71 -6.96
C PRO A 85 17.10 9.18 -6.95
N LEU A 86 16.12 8.68 -7.67
CA LEU A 86 15.95 7.28 -7.99
C LEU A 86 16.29 7.06 -9.46
N THR A 87 17.47 6.51 -9.73
CA THR A 87 17.96 6.34 -11.09
C THR A 87 17.36 5.10 -11.77
N PRO A 88 17.35 5.03 -13.11
CA PRO A 88 16.85 3.88 -13.86
C PRO A 88 17.36 2.53 -13.34
N GLY A 89 16.44 1.57 -13.19
CA GLY A 89 16.72 0.22 -12.71
C GLY A 89 17.00 0.12 -11.20
N GLN A 90 16.85 1.20 -10.44
CA GLN A 90 17.01 1.18 -8.98
C GLN A 90 15.65 1.14 -8.28
N SER A 91 15.68 0.71 -7.01
CA SER A 91 14.52 0.74 -6.12
C SER A 91 14.86 1.37 -4.77
N ILE A 92 13.84 1.81 -4.05
CA ILE A 92 13.97 2.36 -2.71
C ILE A 92 12.85 1.87 -1.81
N ASP A 93 13.19 1.48 -0.58
CA ASP A 93 12.24 1.03 0.42
C ASP A 93 11.83 2.16 1.37
N VAL A 94 10.55 2.25 1.67
CA VAL A 94 10.01 3.03 2.78
C VAL A 94 9.13 2.13 3.65
N THR A 95 9.07 2.42 4.95
CA THR A 95 8.25 1.64 5.89
C THR A 95 7.16 2.53 6.47
N ILE A 96 5.95 1.97 6.60
CA ILE A 96 4.88 2.54 7.41
C ILE A 96 4.50 1.56 8.51
N ARG A 97 4.28 2.06 9.73
CA ARG A 97 3.84 1.30 10.90
C ARG A 97 2.42 1.64 11.27
N LEU A 98 1.57 0.66 11.30
CA LEU A 98 0.17 0.82 11.69
C LEU A 98 -0.15 -0.08 12.89
N ARG A 99 -0.96 0.41 13.82
CA ARG A 99 -1.43 -0.39 14.96
C ARG A 99 -2.69 -1.14 14.57
N LEU A 100 -2.66 -2.45 14.74
CA LEU A 100 -3.81 -3.32 14.49
C LEU A 100 -4.90 -3.06 15.54
N ILE A 101 -6.11 -2.74 15.09
CA ILE A 101 -7.27 -2.55 15.95
C ILE A 101 -8.41 -3.47 15.55
N ALA A 102 -9.29 -3.78 16.51
CA ALA A 102 -10.46 -4.60 16.20
C ALA A 102 -11.42 -3.84 15.29
N ASN A 103 -11.77 -4.46 14.16
CA ASN A 103 -12.81 -3.98 13.27
C ASN A 103 -13.54 -5.17 12.65
N ALA A 104 -14.82 -5.33 13.00
CA ALA A 104 -15.65 -6.41 12.47
C ALA A 104 -16.59 -5.95 11.34
N SER A 105 -16.42 -4.71 10.84
CA SER A 105 -17.41 -4.09 9.94
C SER A 105 -17.17 -4.38 8.46
N SER A 106 -15.97 -4.87 8.07
CA SER A 106 -15.62 -5.14 6.68
C SER A 106 -14.60 -6.26 6.57
N SER A 107 -14.70 -7.10 5.54
CA SER A 107 -13.68 -8.10 5.15
C SER A 107 -12.34 -7.43 4.84
N ASP A 108 -12.37 -6.24 4.27
CA ASP A 108 -11.21 -5.52 3.75
C ASP A 108 -10.55 -4.61 4.79
N ALA A 109 -11.06 -4.65 6.05
CA ALA A 109 -10.52 -3.83 7.13
C ALA A 109 -9.02 -4.04 7.39
N TYR A 110 -8.47 -5.15 6.92
CA TYR A 110 -7.08 -5.55 7.14
C TYR A 110 -6.25 -5.63 5.86
N THR A 111 -6.81 -5.22 4.73
CA THR A 111 -6.10 -5.00 3.47
C THR A 111 -5.64 -3.56 3.41
N ASN A 112 -4.34 -3.34 3.27
CA ASN A 112 -3.75 -2.01 3.25
C ASN A 112 -3.11 -1.75 1.89
N PHE A 113 -3.64 -0.80 1.14
CA PHE A 113 -3.13 -0.38 -0.17
C PHE A 113 -2.14 0.78 -0.04
N ALA A 114 -1.26 0.89 -1.01
CA ALA A 114 -0.42 2.07 -1.24
C ALA A 114 -0.27 2.31 -2.72
N GLU A 115 0.03 3.56 -3.09
CA GLU A 115 0.09 4.02 -4.47
C GLU A 115 1.12 5.12 -4.63
N ILE A 116 1.66 5.29 -5.85
CA ILE A 116 2.48 6.42 -6.24
C ILE A 116 1.58 7.57 -6.69
N LYS A 117 1.37 8.54 -5.81
CA LYS A 117 0.52 9.70 -6.09
C LYS A 117 1.09 10.64 -7.15
N SER A 118 2.39 10.82 -7.20
CA SER A 118 3.06 11.70 -8.16
C SER A 118 4.57 11.57 -8.08
N ALA A 119 5.26 11.92 -9.17
CA ALA A 119 6.70 12.01 -9.19
C ALA A 119 7.18 13.09 -10.19
N GLN A 120 8.47 13.40 -10.16
CA GLN A 120 9.10 14.35 -11.08
C GLN A 120 10.36 13.73 -11.68
N ASP A 121 10.69 14.12 -12.91
CA ASP A 121 11.97 13.81 -13.51
C ASP A 121 13.12 14.65 -12.90
N SER A 122 14.34 14.44 -13.37
CA SER A 122 15.53 15.18 -12.91
C SER A 122 15.45 16.70 -13.15
N LEU A 123 14.64 17.17 -14.09
CA LEU A 123 14.43 18.58 -14.40
C LEU A 123 13.30 19.20 -13.58
N GLY A 124 12.55 18.40 -12.82
CA GLY A 124 11.40 18.84 -12.01
C GLY A 124 10.10 18.91 -12.80
N VAL A 125 10.06 18.28 -13.95
CA VAL A 125 8.82 18.11 -14.71
C VAL A 125 8.06 16.93 -14.12
N SER A 126 6.76 17.10 -13.86
CA SER A 126 5.90 15.98 -13.43
C SER A 126 5.86 14.92 -14.53
N GLY A 127 6.22 13.70 -14.18
CA GLY A 127 6.15 12.56 -15.10
C GLY A 127 4.70 12.12 -15.24
N ASN A 128 4.25 11.87 -16.47
CA ASN A 128 3.18 10.92 -16.70
C ASN A 128 3.83 9.54 -16.70
N ASP A 129 3.35 8.65 -15.90
CA ASP A 129 3.80 7.28 -15.91
C ASP A 129 3.47 6.62 -17.26
N PHE A 130 4.25 5.60 -17.63
CA PHE A 130 4.13 4.99 -18.95
C PHE A 130 2.90 4.09 -19.06
N ASP A 131 2.55 3.42 -17.99
CA ASP A 131 1.51 2.38 -17.93
C ASP A 131 0.69 2.39 -16.62
N SER A 132 0.72 3.49 -15.87
CA SER A 132 -0.11 3.74 -14.69
C SER A 132 -0.59 5.19 -14.67
N ASP A 133 -1.61 5.49 -13.86
CA ASP A 133 -2.19 6.84 -13.69
C ASP A 133 -1.98 7.34 -12.25
N PRO A 134 -0.78 7.88 -11.92
CA PRO A 134 -0.42 8.25 -10.55
C PRO A 134 -1.36 9.29 -9.95
N ASP A 135 -2.09 8.92 -8.91
CA ASP A 135 -2.98 9.84 -8.21
C ASP A 135 -3.16 9.49 -6.70
N ASP A 136 -4.28 9.75 -6.08
CA ASP A 136 -4.63 9.37 -4.70
C ASP A 136 -6.09 8.95 -4.56
N ASP A 137 -6.64 8.34 -5.60
CA ASP A 137 -8.01 7.83 -5.66
C ASP A 137 -8.01 6.29 -5.78
N PRO A 138 -8.14 5.55 -4.67
CA PRO A 138 -8.07 4.08 -4.68
C PRO A 138 -9.30 3.42 -5.33
N THR A 139 -10.09 4.14 -6.10
CA THR A 139 -11.31 3.63 -6.74
C THR A 139 -11.19 3.50 -8.26
N ASN A 140 -10.10 3.96 -8.83
CA ASN A 140 -9.80 3.91 -10.26
C ASN A 140 -8.63 2.98 -10.62
N ASP A 141 -7.94 2.42 -9.63
CA ASP A 141 -6.82 1.49 -9.85
C ASP A 141 -7.27 0.17 -10.47
N ASP A 142 -6.56 -0.31 -11.47
CA ASP A 142 -6.76 -1.61 -12.10
C ASP A 142 -5.83 -2.66 -11.45
N GLY A 143 -6.38 -3.81 -11.05
CA GLY A 143 -5.60 -4.94 -10.52
C GLY A 143 -5.36 -4.88 -9.00
N GLY A 144 -4.18 -5.40 -8.55
CA GLY A 144 -3.76 -5.35 -7.14
C GLY A 144 -4.63 -6.16 -6.18
N GLU A 145 -5.29 -7.23 -6.63
CA GLU A 145 -6.11 -8.06 -5.75
C GLU A 145 -5.25 -8.89 -4.79
N PRO A 146 -5.41 -8.75 -3.46
CA PRO A 146 -4.58 -9.44 -2.48
C PRO A 146 -4.59 -10.96 -2.65
N GLY A 147 -3.40 -11.56 -2.82
CA GLY A 147 -3.22 -12.99 -3.08
C GLY A 147 -3.68 -13.43 -4.48
N GLY A 148 -4.03 -12.48 -5.34
CA GLY A 148 -4.37 -12.67 -6.75
C GLY A 148 -3.14 -12.80 -7.65
N PRO A 149 -3.36 -12.94 -8.97
CA PRO A 149 -2.26 -13.05 -9.93
C PRO A 149 -1.54 -11.71 -10.17
N THR A 150 -2.09 -10.60 -9.68
CA THR A 150 -1.53 -9.24 -9.75
C THR A 150 -1.02 -8.73 -8.39
N ASP A 151 -1.13 -9.54 -7.30
CA ASP A 151 -0.54 -9.23 -6.01
C ASP A 151 1.01 -9.25 -6.11
N ASP A 152 1.69 -8.21 -5.64
CA ASP A 152 3.13 -7.99 -5.80
C ASP A 152 3.63 -7.85 -7.28
N GLU A 153 2.76 -7.77 -8.28
CA GLU A 153 3.17 -7.62 -9.68
C GLU A 153 3.61 -6.16 -9.95
N VAL A 154 4.69 -6.00 -10.67
CA VAL A 154 5.29 -4.68 -10.98
C VAL A 154 5.68 -4.58 -12.45
N THR A 155 5.03 -5.32 -13.35
CA THR A 155 5.37 -5.38 -14.78
C THR A 155 4.13 -5.44 -15.67
N LYS A 156 2.96 -5.15 -15.15
CA LYS A 156 1.70 -5.14 -15.89
C LYS A 156 1.25 -3.71 -16.15
N ALA A 157 0.29 -3.59 -17.03
CA ALA A 157 -0.32 -2.35 -17.42
C ALA A 157 -1.85 -2.49 -17.48
N PRO A 158 -2.61 -1.41 -17.38
CA PRO A 158 -4.07 -1.42 -17.52
C PRO A 158 -4.53 -2.11 -18.82
N PRO A 159 -5.66 -2.78 -18.84
CA PRO A 159 -6.64 -2.96 -17.75
C PRO A 159 -6.38 -4.21 -16.90
N VAL A 160 -5.16 -4.71 -16.86
CA VAL A 160 -4.81 -5.94 -16.11
C VAL A 160 -4.33 -5.59 -14.71
N ASP A 161 -3.50 -4.57 -14.61
CA ASP A 161 -2.88 -4.09 -13.39
C ASP A 161 -2.24 -2.73 -13.63
N GLU A 162 -2.39 -1.79 -12.71
CA GLU A 162 -1.56 -0.61 -12.62
C GLU A 162 -0.45 -0.93 -11.64
N ASP A 163 0.79 -0.89 -12.10
CA ASP A 163 1.90 -1.37 -11.28
C ASP A 163 2.46 -0.32 -10.31
N ASP A 164 1.86 0.85 -10.25
CA ASP A 164 2.20 1.90 -9.28
C ASP A 164 1.35 1.84 -7.99
N HIS A 165 0.42 0.88 -7.85
CA HIS A 165 -0.30 0.59 -6.63
C HIS A 165 -0.20 -0.88 -6.22
N ASP A 166 -0.29 -1.19 -4.92
CA ASP A 166 -0.24 -2.58 -4.43
C ASP A 166 -0.83 -2.73 -3.02
N PRO A 167 -1.58 -3.81 -2.75
CA PRO A 167 -2.09 -4.14 -1.43
C PRO A 167 -1.13 -4.99 -0.61
N ALA A 168 -1.32 -4.98 0.72
CA ALA A 168 -0.78 -5.99 1.62
C ALA A 168 -1.83 -6.39 2.66
N ILE A 169 -2.07 -7.68 2.81
CA ILE A 169 -3.10 -8.21 3.71
C ILE A 169 -2.51 -8.99 4.88
N ILE A 170 -3.12 -8.87 6.06
CA ILE A 170 -2.91 -9.81 7.16
C ILE A 170 -4.18 -10.61 7.44
N SER A 171 -4.02 -11.88 7.80
CA SER A 171 -5.13 -12.72 8.23
C SER A 171 -5.16 -12.82 9.76
N ILE A 172 -6.31 -12.49 10.36
CA ILE A 172 -6.53 -12.56 11.80
C ILE A 172 -7.49 -13.72 12.08
N PHE A 173 -7.08 -14.58 13.01
CA PHE A 173 -7.91 -15.65 13.49
C PHE A 173 -8.52 -15.25 14.84
N ASP A 174 -9.80 -14.89 14.84
CA ASP A 174 -10.55 -14.47 16.03
C ASP A 174 -11.77 -15.34 16.23
N LEU A 175 -11.84 -16.02 17.38
CA LEU A 175 -12.94 -16.88 17.75
C LEU A 175 -13.62 -16.40 19.02
N ALA A 176 -14.95 -16.25 18.98
CA ALA A 176 -15.76 -15.95 20.15
C ALA A 176 -16.68 -17.13 20.48
N LEU A 177 -16.77 -17.48 21.76
CA LEU A 177 -17.71 -18.49 22.28
C LEU A 177 -18.72 -17.84 23.22
N ILE A 178 -20.00 -18.02 22.93
CA ILE A 178 -21.09 -17.66 23.84
C ILE A 178 -21.72 -18.91 24.38
N LYS A 179 -21.64 -19.13 25.68
CA LYS A 179 -22.38 -20.20 26.41
C LYS A 179 -23.65 -19.61 27.01
N LYS A 180 -24.79 -20.09 26.58
CA LYS A 180 -26.09 -19.74 27.17
C LYS A 180 -26.61 -20.93 27.99
N LEU A 181 -27.10 -20.62 29.18
CA LEU A 181 -27.87 -21.62 29.95
C LEU A 181 -29.25 -21.76 29.28
N VAL A 182 -29.54 -22.96 28.79
CA VAL A 182 -30.89 -23.30 28.33
C VAL A 182 -31.66 -23.79 29.57
N THR A 183 -32.40 -22.89 30.19
CA THR A 183 -33.32 -23.30 31.28
C THR A 183 -34.58 -23.83 30.66
N PRO A 184 -35.05 -25.02 31.04
CA PRO A 184 -36.41 -25.43 30.75
C PRO A 184 -37.39 -24.42 31.37
N ALA A 185 -38.51 -24.17 30.68
CA ALA A 185 -39.45 -23.12 31.05
C ALA A 185 -40.17 -23.32 32.44
N THR A 186 -39.88 -24.37 33.15
CA THR A 186 -40.58 -24.70 34.43
C THR A 186 -39.65 -25.43 35.41
N GLY A 187 -39.48 -24.89 36.62
CA GLY A 187 -39.00 -25.56 37.81
C GLY A 187 -37.86 -24.85 38.55
N PRO A 188 -37.86 -24.92 39.89
CA PRO A 188 -36.68 -24.49 40.64
C PRO A 188 -35.56 -25.50 40.45
N TYR A 189 -34.35 -25.01 40.12
CA TYR A 189 -33.15 -25.84 40.17
C TYR A 189 -32.63 -25.86 41.61
N THR A 190 -32.57 -27.01 42.21
CA THR A 190 -31.95 -27.26 43.52
C THR A 190 -30.50 -27.65 43.36
#